data_1914d047c50ebca9ba296cc0b276d69d
#
_entry.id   1914d047c50ebca9ba296cc0b276d69d
#
_cell.length_a   1.000
_cell.length_b   1.000
_cell.length_c   1.000
_cell.angle_alpha   90.00
_cell.angle_beta   90.00
_cell.angle_gamma   90.00
#
_symmetry.space_group_name_H-M   'P 1'
#
loop_
_entity.id
_entity.type
_entity.pdbx_description
1 polymer ?
#
loop_
_entity_poly.entity_id
_entity_poly.type
_entity_poly.pdbx_seq_one_letter_code
_entity_poly.pdbx_strand_id
1 'polypeptide(L)'
;MRYWIVVASKDHIARGVAGGFIQANHGKAGPLKRMSVNDGVICYSPKQTYSGSEILQAFTAIGRVADDEVYQHKMADDFIPYRRNIEWLNYRETPIVPLIEQLDFIKNKKSWGYPFRFGFFEIPEGDYKLIYEKMVD
;
A
#
# COMPACT_ATOMS: atom_id res chain seq x y z
N MET A 1 12.80 -11.54 4.19
CA MET A 1 11.62 -10.67 4.32
C MET A 1 11.72 -9.54 3.32
N ARG A 2 10.64 -9.26 2.64
CA ARG A 2 10.56 -8.19 1.63
C ARG A 2 9.54 -7.15 2.08
N TYR A 3 9.60 -5.98 1.45
CA TYR A 3 8.75 -4.85 1.83
C TYR A 3 8.14 -4.22 0.58
N TRP A 4 6.84 -3.94 0.64
CA TRP A 4 6.04 -3.59 -0.54
C TRP A 4 5.26 -2.30 -0.33
N ILE A 5 5.11 -1.55 -1.42
CA ILE A 5 4.16 -0.41 -1.50
C ILE A 5 2.98 -0.84 -2.36
N VAL A 6 1.78 -0.56 -1.88
CA VAL A 6 0.54 -0.68 -2.64
C VAL A 6 -0.08 0.71 -2.77
N VAL A 7 -0.40 1.11 -3.98
CA VAL A 7 -0.96 2.44 -4.28
C VAL A 7 -2.47 2.32 -4.52
N ALA A 8 -3.25 3.03 -3.74
CA ALA A 8 -4.70 3.13 -3.92
C ALA A 8 -5.22 4.36 -3.19
N SER A 9 -6.41 4.84 -3.58
CA SER A 9 -7.06 5.94 -2.88
C SER A 9 -7.37 5.55 -1.43
N LYS A 10 -7.44 6.55 -0.56
CA LYS A 10 -7.64 6.32 0.88
C LYS A 10 -8.92 5.55 1.19
N ASP A 11 -10.01 5.82 0.47
CA ASP A 11 -11.29 5.11 0.68
C ASP A 11 -11.17 3.61 0.42
N HIS A 12 -10.41 3.21 -0.63
CA HIS A 12 -10.15 1.80 -0.91
C HIS A 12 -9.29 1.17 0.18
N ILE A 13 -8.25 1.87 0.63
CA ILE A 13 -7.38 1.38 1.70
C ILE A 13 -8.17 1.23 3.01
N ALA A 14 -9.03 2.18 3.33
CA ALA A 14 -9.86 2.10 4.54
C ALA A 14 -10.75 0.85 4.56
N ARG A 15 -11.29 0.45 3.41
CA ARG A 15 -12.06 -0.80 3.28
C ARG A 15 -11.18 -2.03 3.60
N GLY A 16 -9.97 -2.06 3.06
CA GLY A 16 -9.02 -3.14 3.33
C GLY A 16 -8.62 -3.20 4.79
N VAL A 17 -8.38 -2.06 5.41
CA VAL A 17 -8.05 -1.99 6.84
C VAL A 17 -9.20 -2.53 7.69
N ALA A 18 -10.43 -2.10 7.40
CA ALA A 18 -11.61 -2.57 8.12
C ALA A 18 -11.84 -4.08 7.95
N GLY A 19 -11.53 -4.62 6.77
CA GLY A 19 -11.76 -6.03 6.45
C GLY A 19 -10.57 -6.95 6.65
N GLY A 20 -9.39 -6.42 6.98
CA GLY A 20 -8.19 -7.24 7.17
C GLY A 20 -7.55 -7.74 5.89
N PHE A 21 -7.67 -7.03 4.78
CA PHE A 21 -7.16 -7.46 3.48
C PHE A 21 -6.55 -6.33 2.67
N ILE A 22 -5.87 -6.70 1.57
CA ILE A 22 -5.37 -5.77 0.55
C ILE A 22 -5.78 -6.26 -0.84
N GLN A 23 -6.04 -5.31 -1.74
CA GLN A 23 -6.16 -5.52 -3.19
C GLN A 23 -5.10 -4.66 -3.87
N ALA A 24 -4.65 -5.06 -5.05
CA ALA A 24 -3.64 -4.32 -5.79
C ALA A 24 -3.98 -4.32 -7.28
N ASN A 25 -3.62 -3.24 -7.97
CA ASN A 25 -3.76 -3.12 -9.43
C ASN A 25 -5.13 -3.56 -9.96
N HIS A 26 -6.20 -3.00 -9.39
CA HIS A 26 -7.60 -3.29 -9.77
C HIS A 26 -8.01 -4.74 -9.51
N GLY A 27 -7.48 -5.33 -8.44
CA GLY A 27 -7.88 -6.68 -8.02
C GLY A 27 -7.19 -7.82 -8.74
N LYS A 28 -6.02 -7.57 -9.35
CA LYS A 28 -5.24 -8.61 -10.01
C LYS A 28 -4.52 -9.51 -8.99
N ALA A 29 -4.37 -10.80 -9.34
CA ALA A 29 -3.70 -11.78 -8.49
C ALA A 29 -2.17 -11.63 -8.48
N GLY A 30 -1.59 -11.22 -9.61
CA GLY A 30 -0.13 -11.19 -9.78
C GLY A 30 0.65 -10.50 -8.66
N PRO A 31 0.33 -9.23 -8.33
CA PRO A 31 1.03 -8.55 -7.25
C PRO A 31 0.92 -9.28 -5.91
N LEU A 32 -0.28 -9.77 -5.59
CA LEU A 32 -0.53 -10.43 -4.30
C LEU A 32 0.25 -11.72 -4.14
N LYS A 33 0.47 -12.44 -5.24
CA LYS A 33 1.26 -13.70 -5.23
C LYS A 33 2.75 -13.47 -5.03
N ARG A 34 3.23 -12.27 -5.28
CA ARG A 34 4.66 -11.93 -5.09
C ARG A 34 5.02 -11.76 -3.62
N MET A 35 4.06 -11.47 -2.76
CA MET A 35 4.26 -11.29 -1.33
C MET A 35 4.35 -12.63 -0.62
N SER A 36 5.18 -12.68 0.42
CA SER A 36 5.31 -13.85 1.32
C SER A 36 4.77 -13.50 2.69
N VAL A 37 4.43 -14.52 3.47
CA VAL A 37 3.96 -14.33 4.85
C VAL A 37 4.98 -13.51 5.64
N ASN A 38 4.50 -12.56 6.41
CA ASN A 38 5.26 -11.61 7.23
C ASN A 38 5.98 -10.51 6.47
N ASP A 39 5.89 -10.47 5.13
CA ASP A 39 6.38 -9.32 4.39
C ASP A 39 5.68 -8.04 4.87
N GLY A 40 6.42 -6.94 4.91
CA GLY A 40 5.84 -5.64 5.25
C GLY A 40 5.07 -5.04 4.07
N VAL A 41 3.95 -4.40 4.38
CA VAL A 41 3.10 -3.75 3.37
C VAL A 41 2.78 -2.34 3.83
N ILE A 42 3.07 -1.35 2.99
CA ILE A 42 2.70 0.04 3.22
C ILE A 42 1.78 0.47 2.09
N CYS A 43 0.70 1.14 2.43
CA CYS A 43 -0.22 1.71 1.45
C CYS A 43 0.07 3.20 1.28
N TYR A 44 0.17 3.63 0.03
CA TYR A 44 0.31 5.03 -0.33
C TYR A 44 -0.94 5.49 -1.06
N SER A 45 -1.52 6.61 -0.64
CA SER A 45 -2.72 7.17 -1.27
C SER A 45 -2.43 8.54 -1.85
N PRO A 46 -2.45 8.68 -3.19
CA PRO A 46 -2.27 9.99 -3.82
C PRO A 46 -3.48 10.89 -3.62
N LYS A 47 -4.66 10.31 -3.40
CA LYS A 47 -5.92 11.07 -3.26
C LYS A 47 -6.86 10.41 -2.24
N GLN A 48 -7.87 11.18 -1.82
CA GLN A 48 -8.83 10.76 -0.80
C GLN A 48 -9.78 9.67 -1.29
N THR A 49 -10.36 9.84 -2.48
CA THR A 49 -11.36 8.92 -3.02
C THR A 49 -11.03 8.51 -4.44
N TYR A 50 -11.44 7.30 -4.81
CA TYR A 50 -11.20 6.75 -6.14
C TYR A 50 -11.80 7.62 -7.25
N SER A 51 -13.06 8.02 -7.07
CA SER A 51 -13.78 8.82 -8.07
C SER A 51 -13.52 10.32 -7.98
N GLY A 52 -12.84 10.78 -6.91
CA GLY A 52 -12.59 12.19 -6.68
C GLY A 52 -11.23 12.64 -7.17
N SER A 53 -10.96 13.93 -6.99
CA SER A 53 -9.69 14.56 -7.36
C SER A 53 -8.99 15.23 -6.20
N GLU A 54 -9.50 15.09 -4.98
CA GLU A 54 -8.89 15.69 -3.79
C GLU A 54 -7.56 15.03 -3.47
N ILE A 55 -6.49 15.81 -3.53
CA ILE A 55 -5.11 15.35 -3.32
C ILE A 55 -4.89 15.02 -1.85
N LEU A 56 -4.18 13.91 -1.58
CA LEU A 56 -3.77 13.54 -0.24
C LEU A 56 -2.25 13.40 -0.11
N GLN A 57 -1.64 12.51 -0.91
CA GLN A 57 -0.19 12.28 -0.92
C GLN A 57 0.35 11.85 0.44
N ALA A 58 -0.18 10.75 0.96
CA ALA A 58 0.20 10.23 2.28
C ALA A 58 0.27 8.71 2.31
N PHE A 59 1.06 8.20 3.24
CA PHE A 59 1.01 6.80 3.63
C PHE A 59 -0.20 6.60 4.53
N THR A 60 -1.11 5.71 4.14
CA THR A 60 -2.44 5.61 4.74
C THR A 60 -2.71 4.31 5.48
N ALA A 61 -1.80 3.34 5.39
CA ALA A 61 -1.86 2.12 6.20
C ALA A 61 -0.51 1.41 6.17
N ILE A 62 -0.26 0.60 7.19
CA ILE A 62 0.93 -0.23 7.29
C ILE A 62 0.58 -1.53 8.03
N GLY A 63 1.09 -2.66 7.53
CA GLY A 63 0.86 -3.95 8.14
C GLY A 63 1.82 -4.99 7.61
N ARG A 64 1.48 -6.25 7.81
CA ARG A 64 2.25 -7.39 7.31
C ARG A 64 1.32 -8.45 6.76
N VAL A 65 1.83 -9.23 5.82
CA VAL A 65 1.08 -10.31 5.19
C VAL A 65 0.79 -11.38 6.25
N ALA A 66 -0.50 -11.66 6.45
CA ALA A 66 -0.96 -12.51 7.57
C ALA A 66 -0.84 -14.00 7.30
N ASP A 67 -1.02 -14.42 6.03
CA ASP A 67 -0.99 -15.83 5.62
C ASP A 67 -0.55 -15.95 4.16
N ASP A 68 -0.54 -17.15 3.62
CA ASP A 68 -0.11 -17.40 2.24
C ASP A 68 -1.29 -17.58 1.26
N GLU A 69 -2.50 -17.20 1.66
CA GLU A 69 -3.69 -17.34 0.83
C GLU A 69 -3.91 -16.11 -0.05
N VAL A 70 -4.07 -16.35 -1.36
CA VAL A 70 -4.57 -15.37 -2.32
C VAL A 70 -5.93 -15.86 -2.79
N TYR A 71 -6.98 -15.09 -2.55
CA TYR A 71 -8.35 -15.52 -2.78
C TYR A 71 -9.16 -14.45 -3.49
N GLN A 72 -10.29 -14.87 -4.08
CA GLN A 72 -11.21 -13.94 -4.73
C GLN A 72 -12.38 -13.62 -3.82
N HIS A 73 -12.88 -12.40 -3.94
CA HIS A 73 -14.07 -11.96 -3.23
C HIS A 73 -14.97 -11.17 -4.18
N LYS A 74 -16.19 -11.66 -4.37
CA LYS A 74 -17.15 -10.99 -5.27
C LYS A 74 -17.64 -9.68 -4.65
N MET A 75 -17.35 -8.57 -5.32
CA MET A 75 -17.83 -7.24 -4.93
C MET A 75 -19.03 -6.82 -5.75
N ALA A 76 -19.09 -7.27 -7.02
CA ALA A 76 -20.19 -7.02 -7.95
C ALA A 76 -20.21 -8.16 -8.96
N ASP A 77 -21.28 -8.29 -9.77
CA ASP A 77 -21.39 -9.37 -10.76
C ASP A 77 -20.24 -9.34 -11.77
N ASP A 78 -19.74 -8.16 -12.09
CA ASP A 78 -18.65 -7.95 -13.05
C ASP A 78 -17.32 -7.61 -12.38
N PHE A 79 -17.21 -7.72 -11.05
CA PHE A 79 -15.98 -7.43 -10.34
C PHE A 79 -15.74 -8.41 -9.20
N ILE A 80 -14.79 -9.34 -9.44
CA ILE A 80 -14.41 -10.39 -8.47
C ILE A 80 -12.89 -10.30 -8.26
N PRO A 81 -12.43 -9.29 -7.51
CA PRO A 81 -11.01 -9.07 -7.31
C PRO A 81 -10.35 -10.13 -6.44
N TYR A 82 -9.03 -10.26 -6.60
CA TYR A 82 -8.21 -11.05 -5.69
C TYR A 82 -7.83 -10.22 -4.46
N ARG A 83 -7.71 -10.90 -3.34
CA ARG A 83 -7.35 -10.31 -2.04
C ARG A 83 -6.28 -11.14 -1.36
N ARG A 84 -5.55 -10.49 -0.47
CA ARG A 84 -4.61 -11.13 0.44
C ARG A 84 -4.82 -10.59 1.84
N ASN A 85 -4.83 -11.46 2.85
CA ASN A 85 -5.05 -11.05 4.23
C ASN A 85 -3.83 -10.34 4.79
N ILE A 86 -4.09 -9.23 5.47
CA ILE A 86 -3.06 -8.38 6.09
C ILE A 86 -3.38 -8.21 7.56
N GLU A 87 -2.36 -8.33 8.39
CA GLU A 87 -2.43 -7.95 9.80
C GLU A 87 -2.00 -6.48 9.88
N TRP A 88 -2.99 -5.60 10.00
CA TRP A 88 -2.74 -4.16 10.04
C TRP A 88 -2.25 -3.75 11.43
N LEU A 89 -1.25 -2.86 11.46
CA LEU A 89 -0.74 -2.29 12.70
C LEU A 89 -1.56 -1.06 13.08
N ASN A 90 -1.46 -0.63 14.33
CA ASN A 90 -1.97 0.68 14.72
C ASN A 90 -1.03 1.74 14.13
N TYR A 91 -1.57 2.66 13.37
CA TYR A 91 -0.75 3.64 12.65
C TYR A 91 -1.42 5.00 12.63
N ARG A 92 -0.60 6.01 12.29
CA ARG A 92 -1.09 7.34 11.93
C ARG A 92 -0.84 7.59 10.46
N GLU A 93 -1.78 8.26 9.78
CA GLU A 93 -1.61 8.70 8.42
C GLU A 93 -0.41 9.67 8.36
N THR A 94 0.49 9.46 7.41
CA THR A 94 1.77 10.18 7.38
C THR A 94 2.00 10.79 6.00
N PRO A 95 2.04 12.12 5.87
CA PRO A 95 2.33 12.77 4.59
C PRO A 95 3.69 12.37 4.04
N ILE A 96 3.78 12.17 2.72
CA ILE A 96 5.04 11.77 2.09
C ILE A 96 6.00 12.95 1.90
N VAL A 97 5.48 14.16 1.66
CA VAL A 97 6.32 15.29 1.24
C VAL A 97 7.51 15.54 2.18
N PRO A 98 7.37 15.54 3.52
CA PRO A 98 8.53 15.71 4.40
C PRO A 98 9.55 14.59 4.34
N LEU A 99 9.23 13.43 3.77
CA LEU A 99 10.09 12.26 3.75
C LEU A 99 10.80 12.04 2.41
N ILE A 100 10.39 12.73 1.35
CA ILE A 100 10.84 12.46 -0.02
C ILE A 100 12.37 12.43 -0.13
N GLU A 101 13.07 13.40 0.47
CA GLU A 101 14.52 13.49 0.37
C GLU A 101 15.24 12.31 1.01
N GLN A 102 14.61 11.66 1.98
CA GLN A 102 15.20 10.57 2.76
C GLN A 102 14.89 9.17 2.19
N LEU A 103 13.96 9.06 1.24
CA LEU A 103 13.52 7.77 0.70
C LEU A 103 14.39 7.36 -0.50
N ASP A 104 15.15 6.29 -0.35
CA ASP A 104 16.09 5.82 -1.37
C ASP A 104 15.40 5.30 -2.63
N PHE A 105 14.20 4.74 -2.51
CA PHE A 105 13.48 4.23 -3.68
C PHE A 105 13.02 5.34 -4.62
N ILE A 106 12.98 6.58 -4.14
CA ILE A 106 12.67 7.74 -4.97
C ILE A 106 13.99 8.27 -5.55
N LYS A 107 14.36 7.80 -6.75
CA LYS A 107 15.64 8.11 -7.37
C LYS A 107 15.70 9.54 -7.90
N ASN A 108 14.61 10.04 -8.46
CA ASN A 108 14.52 11.40 -8.97
C ASN A 108 13.59 12.21 -8.06
N LYS A 109 14.19 13.09 -7.25
CA LYS A 109 13.42 13.85 -6.25
C LYS A 109 12.46 14.87 -6.89
N LYS A 110 12.78 15.35 -8.09
CA LYS A 110 11.88 16.27 -8.83
C LYS A 110 10.66 15.54 -9.39
N SER A 111 10.81 14.28 -9.76
CA SER A 111 9.74 13.42 -10.27
C SER A 111 9.41 12.34 -9.27
N TRP A 112 9.29 12.71 -8.01
CA TRP A 112 9.15 11.76 -6.91
C TRP A 112 7.92 10.85 -7.04
N GLY A 113 6.89 11.29 -7.73
CA GLY A 113 5.68 10.47 -7.93
C GLY A 113 5.83 9.33 -8.92
N TYR A 114 6.92 9.29 -9.69
CA TYR A 114 7.10 8.31 -10.76
C TYR A 114 6.95 6.85 -10.32
N PRO A 115 7.59 6.38 -9.23
CA PRO A 115 7.47 4.97 -8.82
C PRO A 115 6.03 4.57 -8.48
N PHE A 116 5.21 5.51 -8.01
CA PHE A 116 3.83 5.21 -7.61
C PHE A 116 2.91 4.91 -8.80
N ARG A 117 3.34 5.21 -10.02
CA ARG A 117 2.58 4.88 -11.24
C ARG A 117 2.43 3.38 -11.45
N PHE A 118 3.33 2.58 -10.89
CA PHE A 118 3.31 1.12 -11.05
C PHE A 118 2.25 0.45 -10.16
N GLY A 119 1.71 1.16 -9.19
CA GLY A 119 0.64 0.66 -8.33
C GLY A 119 1.07 -0.36 -7.28
N PHE A 120 2.16 -1.09 -7.54
CA PHE A 120 2.69 -2.11 -6.65
C PHE A 120 4.18 -2.30 -6.94
N PHE A 121 5.01 -2.18 -5.90
CA PHE A 121 6.46 -2.36 -6.06
C PHE A 121 7.15 -2.63 -4.73
N GLU A 122 8.34 -3.21 -4.81
CA GLU A 122 9.17 -3.51 -3.65
C GLU A 122 10.05 -2.31 -3.27
N ILE A 123 10.29 -2.12 -1.97
CA ILE A 123 11.18 -1.07 -1.45
C ILE A 123 12.27 -1.68 -0.55
N PRO A 124 13.40 -0.98 -0.38
CA PRO A 124 14.45 -1.43 0.54
C PRO A 124 13.99 -1.41 2.00
N GLU A 125 14.58 -2.28 2.80
CA GLU A 125 14.28 -2.35 4.24
C GLU A 125 14.47 -1.02 4.96
N GLY A 126 15.53 -0.28 4.61
CA GLY A 126 15.79 1.03 5.22
C GLY A 126 14.66 2.02 5.01
N ASP A 127 14.09 2.05 3.81
CA ASP A 127 12.95 2.90 3.50
C ASP A 127 11.70 2.47 4.27
N TYR A 128 11.47 1.16 4.36
CA TYR A 128 10.37 0.63 5.15
C TYR A 128 10.48 1.06 6.62
N LYS A 129 11.66 0.90 7.22
CA LYS A 129 11.91 1.27 8.61
C LYS A 129 11.69 2.75 8.85
N LEU A 130 12.15 3.60 7.92
CA LEU A 130 11.95 5.04 8.02
C LEU A 130 10.47 5.41 8.05
N ILE A 131 9.69 4.84 7.13
CA ILE A 131 8.24 5.08 7.07
C ILE A 131 7.56 4.50 8.33
N TYR A 132 7.95 3.28 8.73
CA TYR A 132 7.43 2.63 9.92
C TYR A 132 7.56 3.52 11.15
N GLU A 133 8.75 4.10 11.36
CA GLU A 133 9.00 4.97 12.52
C GLU A 133 8.10 6.21 12.54
N LYS A 134 7.67 6.69 11.38
CA LYS A 134 6.75 7.83 11.28
C LYS A 134 5.30 7.46 11.45
N MET A 135 4.93 6.23 11.12
CA MET A 135 3.54 5.76 11.14
C MET A 135 3.16 5.02 12.42
N VAL A 136 4.11 4.35 13.06
CA VAL A 136 3.83 3.46 14.21
C VAL A 136 4.56 3.97 15.44
N ASP A 137 3.86 3.97 16.57
CA ASP A 137 4.46 4.34 17.86
C ASP A 137 5.25 3.20 18.48
#